data_1b8e0ac849af5d1887d1491d906cf937
#
_entry.id   1b8e0ac849af5d1887d1491d906cf937
#
_cell.length_a   1.000
_cell.length_b   1.000
_cell.length_c   1.000
_cell.angle_alpha   90.00
_cell.angle_beta   90.00
_cell.angle_gamma   90.00
#
_symmetry.space_group_name_H-M   'P 1'
#
loop_
_entity.id
_entity.type
_entity.pdbx_description
1 polymer ?
#
loop_
_entity_poly.entity_id
_entity_poly.type
_entity_poly.pdbx_seq_one_letter_code
_entity_poly.pdbx_strand_id
1 'polypeptide(L)'
;MKQFRNLRRITLIAALFAAFAATTAFAQNARVSVPSSKSFDQTVEAFKMAVSKGGMMVMSTVDQGNMMKMAGLDLKGTLFLVGNPNIGKQVFEKDPAAGLYLPLRVYIYQGSDNKTYLSYDKPSVVLKPFNNASIDQTAGMLDQKLDMLTHMVAQ
;
A
#
# COMPACT_ATOMS: atom_id res chain seq x y z
N MET A 1 41.27 -28.12 -19.97
CA MET A 1 40.19 -27.35 -20.63
C MET A 1 38.76 -27.61 -20.12
N LYS A 2 38.43 -28.77 -19.52
CA LYS A 2 37.07 -29.05 -18.98
C LYS A 2 36.73 -28.30 -17.66
N GLN A 3 37.72 -28.02 -16.80
CA GLN A 3 37.49 -27.37 -15.50
C GLN A 3 37.02 -25.89 -15.62
N PHE A 4 37.56 -25.15 -16.57
CA PHE A 4 37.16 -23.71 -16.74
C PHE A 4 35.73 -23.54 -17.27
N ARG A 5 35.19 -24.57 -17.96
CA ARG A 5 33.82 -24.53 -18.48
C ARG A 5 32.78 -24.72 -17.39
N ASN A 6 33.10 -25.45 -16.33
CA ASN A 6 32.19 -25.65 -15.18
C ASN A 6 32.15 -24.45 -14.25
N LEU A 7 33.29 -23.75 -14.04
CA LEU A 7 33.31 -22.52 -13.27
C LEU A 7 32.43 -21.41 -13.90
N ARG A 8 32.49 -21.23 -15.21
CA ARG A 8 31.64 -20.25 -15.92
C ARG A 8 30.14 -20.54 -15.82
N ARG A 9 29.75 -21.83 -15.79
CA ARG A 9 28.35 -22.25 -15.64
C ARG A 9 27.83 -21.99 -14.22
N ILE A 10 28.63 -22.22 -13.21
CA ILE A 10 28.29 -21.98 -11.80
C ILE A 10 28.14 -20.47 -11.53
N THR A 11 28.99 -19.64 -12.10
CA THR A 11 28.90 -18.17 -11.94
C THR A 11 27.67 -17.59 -12.63
N LEU A 12 27.28 -18.12 -13.79
CA LEU A 12 26.04 -17.71 -14.50
C LEU A 12 24.77 -18.09 -13.74
N ILE A 13 24.74 -19.28 -13.13
CA ILE A 13 23.59 -19.72 -12.34
C ILE A 13 23.46 -18.91 -11.06
N ALA A 14 24.58 -18.60 -10.38
CA ALA A 14 24.56 -17.75 -9.18
C ALA A 14 24.11 -16.32 -9.50
N ALA A 15 24.50 -15.74 -10.64
CA ALA A 15 24.06 -14.43 -11.07
C ALA A 15 22.54 -14.39 -11.40
N LEU A 16 22.00 -15.47 -11.97
CA LEU A 16 20.56 -15.59 -12.26
C LEU A 16 19.73 -15.69 -10.97
N PHE A 17 20.22 -16.42 -9.97
CA PHE A 17 19.55 -16.52 -8.66
C PHE A 17 19.60 -15.19 -7.88
N ALA A 18 20.70 -14.44 -7.95
CA ALA A 18 20.82 -13.13 -7.32
C ALA A 18 19.88 -12.08 -7.96
N ALA A 19 19.67 -12.14 -9.27
CA ALA A 19 18.73 -11.27 -9.97
C ALA A 19 17.26 -11.57 -9.62
N PHE A 20 16.91 -12.84 -9.38
CA PHE A 20 15.55 -13.23 -8.98
C PHE A 20 15.23 -12.84 -7.54
N ALA A 21 16.20 -12.88 -6.64
CA ALA A 21 16.03 -12.44 -5.25
C ALA A 21 15.81 -10.91 -5.13
N ALA A 22 16.40 -10.13 -6.03
CA ALA A 22 16.25 -8.67 -6.04
C ALA A 22 14.83 -8.22 -6.42
N THR A 23 14.12 -8.96 -7.29
CA THR A 23 12.77 -8.60 -7.72
C THR A 23 11.71 -8.81 -6.64
N THR A 24 11.90 -9.76 -5.73
CA THR A 24 10.98 -9.98 -4.60
C THR A 24 11.10 -8.93 -3.50
N ALA A 25 12.27 -8.31 -3.33
CA ALA A 25 12.50 -7.25 -2.33
C ALA A 25 11.73 -5.96 -2.66
N PHE A 26 11.50 -5.63 -3.93
CA PHE A 26 10.75 -4.42 -4.30
C PHE A 26 9.26 -4.49 -3.94
N ALA A 27 8.62 -5.64 -4.10
CA ALA A 27 7.21 -5.81 -3.74
C ALA A 27 6.97 -5.75 -2.22
N GLN A 28 7.94 -6.21 -1.43
CA GLN A 28 7.86 -6.23 0.02
C GLN A 28 8.06 -4.84 0.65
N ASN A 29 8.80 -3.96 -0.02
CA ASN A 29 9.05 -2.58 0.43
C ASN A 29 7.90 -1.59 0.09
N ALA A 30 6.96 -1.96 -0.75
CA ALA A 30 5.82 -1.11 -1.10
C ALA A 30 4.78 -1.08 0.01
N ARG A 31 4.54 -2.21 0.68
CA ARG A 31 3.47 -2.33 1.67
C ARG A 31 3.91 -1.89 3.05
N VAL A 32 3.11 -1.00 3.64
CA VAL A 32 3.16 -0.64 5.06
C VAL A 32 2.01 -1.36 5.76
N SER A 33 2.28 -1.88 6.97
CA SER A 33 1.26 -2.46 7.83
C SER A 33 1.53 -2.02 9.27
N VAL A 34 0.60 -1.26 9.82
CA VAL A 34 0.71 -0.66 11.17
C VAL A 34 -0.27 -1.38 12.09
N PRO A 35 0.20 -2.06 13.15
CA PRO A 35 -0.67 -2.67 14.13
C PRO A 35 -1.36 -1.59 14.98
N SER A 36 -2.65 -1.71 15.20
CA SER A 36 -3.43 -0.83 16.06
C SER A 36 -3.55 -1.40 17.47
N SER A 37 -3.49 -0.52 18.48
CA SER A 37 -3.81 -0.85 19.88
C SER A 37 -5.32 -0.96 20.13
N LYS A 38 -6.13 -0.51 19.17
CA LYS A 38 -7.59 -0.46 19.25
C LYS A 38 -8.25 -1.71 18.65
N SER A 39 -9.52 -1.95 19.00
CA SER A 39 -10.34 -2.95 18.31
C SER A 39 -10.55 -2.55 16.82
N PHE A 40 -11.01 -3.52 16.02
CA PHE A 40 -11.31 -3.28 14.61
C PHE A 40 -12.27 -2.10 14.42
N ASP A 41 -13.41 -2.10 15.11
CA ASP A 41 -14.43 -1.07 14.95
C ASP A 41 -13.93 0.31 15.40
N GLN A 42 -13.20 0.37 16.53
CA GLN A 42 -12.58 1.61 17.00
C GLN A 42 -11.54 2.15 16.02
N THR A 43 -10.74 1.26 15.41
CA THR A 43 -9.74 1.65 14.40
C THR A 43 -10.41 2.21 13.14
N VAL A 44 -11.48 1.58 12.69
CA VAL A 44 -12.28 2.05 11.54
C VAL A 44 -12.83 3.45 11.79
N GLU A 45 -13.45 3.69 12.93
CA GLU A 45 -14.01 5.01 13.26
C GLU A 45 -12.92 6.08 13.46
N ALA A 46 -11.84 5.72 14.17
CA ALA A 46 -10.69 6.63 14.32
C ALA A 46 -10.07 7.01 12.97
N PHE A 47 -9.98 6.06 12.04
CA PHE A 47 -9.45 6.31 10.70
C PHE A 47 -10.31 7.29 9.89
N LYS A 48 -11.63 7.11 9.88
CA LYS A 48 -12.55 8.04 9.21
C LYS A 48 -12.38 9.48 9.72
N MET A 49 -12.30 9.64 11.05
CA MET A 49 -12.08 10.95 11.67
C MET A 49 -10.71 11.54 11.31
N ALA A 50 -9.65 10.73 11.33
CA ALA A 50 -8.29 11.19 11.04
C ALA A 50 -8.15 11.61 9.57
N VAL A 51 -8.75 10.87 8.62
CA VAL A 51 -8.77 11.22 7.20
C VAL A 51 -9.37 12.60 6.98
N SER A 52 -10.53 12.88 7.59
CA SER A 52 -11.19 14.18 7.48
C SER A 52 -10.33 15.31 8.07
N LYS A 53 -9.82 15.12 9.29
CA LYS A 53 -8.93 16.10 9.96
C LYS A 53 -7.62 16.32 9.18
N GLY A 54 -7.12 15.30 8.50
CA GLY A 54 -5.91 15.35 7.67
C GLY A 54 -6.10 16.03 6.31
N GLY A 55 -7.26 16.64 6.04
CA GLY A 55 -7.55 17.29 4.76
C GLY A 55 -7.68 16.32 3.59
N MET A 56 -8.04 15.08 3.87
CA MET A 56 -8.40 14.06 2.89
C MET A 56 -9.89 13.69 3.03
N MET A 57 -10.39 12.92 2.10
CA MET A 57 -11.77 12.45 2.08
C MET A 57 -11.80 10.94 1.93
N VAL A 58 -12.73 10.28 2.59
CA VAL A 58 -13.14 8.92 2.25
C VAL A 58 -14.05 9.00 1.04
N MET A 59 -13.53 8.60 -0.12
CA MET A 59 -14.22 8.62 -1.41
C MET A 59 -15.17 7.43 -1.55
N SER A 60 -14.76 6.26 -1.02
CA SER A 60 -15.54 5.03 -1.03
C SER A 60 -15.10 4.10 0.09
N THR A 61 -15.99 3.21 0.48
CA THR A 61 -15.75 2.16 1.48
C THR A 61 -16.26 0.85 0.93
N VAL A 62 -15.44 -0.20 1.00
CA VAL A 62 -15.81 -1.57 0.63
C VAL A 62 -15.72 -2.44 1.86
N ASP A 63 -16.85 -2.89 2.38
CA ASP A 63 -16.93 -3.84 3.49
C ASP A 63 -16.66 -5.26 2.98
N GLN A 64 -15.39 -5.64 2.97
CA GLN A 64 -14.98 -6.97 2.54
C GLN A 64 -15.40 -8.04 3.56
N GLY A 65 -15.49 -7.68 4.84
CA GLY A 65 -15.96 -8.58 5.88
C GLY A 65 -17.39 -9.07 5.59
N ASN A 66 -18.30 -8.14 5.33
CA ASN A 66 -19.67 -8.49 4.99
C ASN A 66 -19.78 -9.29 3.67
N MET A 67 -18.99 -8.93 2.65
CA MET A 67 -18.93 -9.68 1.39
C MET A 67 -18.45 -11.12 1.60
N MET A 68 -17.41 -11.33 2.39
CA MET A 68 -16.85 -12.65 2.65
C MET A 68 -17.75 -13.51 3.54
N LYS A 69 -18.51 -12.89 4.46
CA LYS A 69 -19.51 -13.58 5.26
C LYS A 69 -20.58 -14.27 4.40
N MET A 70 -20.98 -13.64 3.28
CA MET A 70 -21.91 -14.25 2.32
C MET A 70 -21.32 -15.49 1.63
N ALA A 71 -19.98 -15.59 1.56
CA ALA A 71 -19.26 -16.75 1.03
C ALA A 71 -18.85 -17.76 2.13
N GLY A 72 -19.32 -17.57 3.38
CA GLY A 72 -19.03 -18.46 4.50
C GLY A 72 -17.69 -18.24 5.19
N LEU A 73 -16.99 -17.12 4.91
CA LEU A 73 -15.72 -16.76 5.54
C LEU A 73 -15.96 -15.63 6.56
N ASP A 74 -15.62 -15.90 7.83
CA ASP A 74 -15.63 -14.88 8.88
C ASP A 74 -14.35 -14.03 8.79
N LEU A 75 -14.49 -12.83 8.26
CA LEU A 75 -13.41 -11.86 8.05
C LEU A 75 -13.84 -10.51 8.61
N LYS A 76 -13.00 -9.87 9.40
CA LYS A 76 -13.12 -8.43 9.67
C LYS A 76 -12.16 -7.68 8.76
N GLY A 77 -12.70 -6.96 7.79
CA GLY A 77 -11.90 -6.25 6.81
C GLY A 77 -12.68 -5.19 6.06
N THR A 78 -12.16 -3.97 6.04
CA THR A 78 -12.75 -2.82 5.33
C THR A 78 -11.68 -2.12 4.51
N LEU A 79 -11.93 -1.97 3.21
CA LEU A 79 -11.08 -1.20 2.31
C LEU A 79 -11.65 0.22 2.15
N PHE A 80 -10.81 1.21 2.40
CA PHE A 80 -11.10 2.61 2.18
C PHE A 80 -10.36 3.12 0.94
N LEU A 81 -11.09 3.84 0.10
CA LEU A 81 -10.52 4.66 -0.95
C LEU A 81 -10.46 6.09 -0.44
N VAL A 82 -9.24 6.63 -0.27
CA VAL A 82 -9.02 7.95 0.33
C VAL A 82 -8.28 8.87 -0.63
N GLY A 83 -8.63 10.13 -0.66
CA GLY A 83 -8.03 11.08 -1.56
C GLY A 83 -8.35 12.53 -1.23
N ASN A 84 -7.76 13.41 -2.01
CA ASN A 84 -8.10 14.84 -2.05
C ASN A 84 -8.18 15.24 -3.53
N PRO A 85 -9.32 15.78 -4.02
CA PRO A 85 -9.51 16.12 -5.43
C PRO A 85 -8.45 17.09 -5.97
N ASN A 86 -7.99 18.04 -5.16
CA ASN A 86 -6.97 19.02 -5.57
C ASN A 86 -5.60 18.35 -5.77
N ILE A 87 -5.26 17.37 -4.92
CA ILE A 87 -4.04 16.57 -5.08
C ILE A 87 -4.17 15.65 -6.30
N GLY A 88 -5.32 14.99 -6.43
CA GLY A 88 -5.61 14.12 -7.59
C GLY A 88 -5.51 14.88 -8.91
N LYS A 89 -6.05 16.09 -8.99
CA LYS A 89 -5.94 16.96 -10.16
C LYS A 89 -4.49 17.17 -10.59
N GLN A 90 -3.58 17.48 -9.65
CA GLN A 90 -2.16 17.69 -9.95
C GLN A 90 -1.49 16.47 -10.60
N VAL A 91 -1.89 15.26 -10.18
CA VAL A 91 -1.37 14.01 -10.75
C VAL A 91 -2.00 13.71 -12.10
N PHE A 92 -3.33 13.83 -12.23
CA PHE A 92 -4.06 13.53 -13.48
C PHE A 92 -3.74 14.48 -14.63
N GLU A 93 -3.38 15.73 -14.33
CA GLU A 93 -2.87 16.68 -15.33
C GLU A 93 -1.52 16.27 -15.91
N LYS A 94 -0.74 15.44 -15.20
CA LYS A 94 0.54 14.91 -15.68
C LYS A 94 0.38 13.59 -16.42
N ASP A 95 -0.44 12.68 -15.87
CA ASP A 95 -0.75 11.39 -16.49
C ASP A 95 -2.12 10.87 -16.00
N PRO A 96 -3.15 10.85 -16.86
CA PRO A 96 -4.47 10.32 -16.50
C PRO A 96 -4.46 8.83 -16.14
N ALA A 97 -3.48 8.04 -16.62
CA ALA A 97 -3.38 6.61 -16.30
C ALA A 97 -3.05 6.36 -14.82
N ALA A 98 -2.53 7.38 -14.09
CA ALA A 98 -2.36 7.31 -12.64
C ALA A 98 -3.69 7.07 -11.89
N GLY A 99 -4.84 7.25 -12.54
CA GLY A 99 -6.16 6.92 -12.02
C GLY A 99 -6.33 5.45 -11.63
N LEU A 100 -5.50 4.54 -12.15
CA LEU A 100 -5.47 3.15 -11.71
C LEU A 100 -5.06 3.01 -10.22
N TYR A 101 -4.27 3.94 -9.71
CA TYR A 101 -3.69 3.93 -8.36
C TYR A 101 -4.31 4.98 -7.42
N LEU A 102 -5.15 5.86 -7.96
CA LEU A 102 -5.85 6.89 -7.21
C LEU A 102 -7.37 6.73 -7.35
N PRO A 103 -8.15 6.88 -6.26
CA PRO A 103 -7.78 7.22 -4.88
C PRO A 103 -6.89 6.17 -4.19
N LEU A 104 -6.15 6.61 -3.16
CA LEU A 104 -5.27 5.72 -2.39
C LEU A 104 -6.09 4.67 -1.63
N ARG A 105 -5.53 3.48 -1.49
CA ARG A 105 -6.17 2.34 -0.85
C ARG A 105 -5.59 2.15 0.55
N VAL A 106 -6.44 2.17 1.57
CA VAL A 106 -6.08 1.80 2.94
C VAL A 106 -7.00 0.69 3.40
N TYR A 107 -6.42 -0.44 3.79
CA TYR A 107 -7.15 -1.60 4.25
C TYR A 107 -7.00 -1.74 5.76
N ILE A 108 -8.11 -1.80 6.47
CA ILE A 108 -8.15 -2.08 7.90
C ILE A 108 -8.71 -3.48 8.07
N TYR A 109 -7.98 -4.35 8.77
CA TYR A 109 -8.37 -5.74 8.94
C TYR A 109 -7.90 -6.32 10.26
N GLN A 110 -8.56 -7.38 10.72
CA GLN A 110 -8.10 -8.18 11.85
C GLN A 110 -7.26 -9.36 11.31
N GLY A 111 -6.02 -9.47 11.81
CA GLY A 111 -5.12 -10.57 11.48
C GLY A 111 -5.49 -11.86 12.21
N SER A 112 -4.82 -12.96 11.84
CA SER A 112 -4.98 -14.26 12.50
C SER A 112 -4.52 -14.27 13.97
N ASP A 113 -3.73 -13.29 14.37
CA ASP A 113 -3.31 -13.02 15.76
C ASP A 113 -4.31 -12.19 16.56
N ASN A 114 -5.50 -11.95 15.99
CA ASN A 114 -6.57 -11.11 16.53
C ASN A 114 -6.23 -9.62 16.70
N LYS A 115 -5.09 -9.16 16.21
CA LYS A 115 -4.76 -7.74 16.19
C LYS A 115 -5.36 -7.04 14.97
N THR A 116 -5.68 -5.78 15.14
CA THR A 116 -6.11 -4.93 14.02
C THR A 116 -4.90 -4.29 13.34
N TYR A 117 -4.94 -4.22 12.02
CA TYR A 117 -3.89 -3.64 11.18
C TYR A 117 -4.47 -2.61 10.24
N LEU A 118 -3.70 -1.54 10.01
CA LEU A 118 -3.90 -0.59 8.90
C LEU A 118 -2.80 -0.86 7.87
N SER A 119 -3.19 -1.22 6.64
CA SER A 119 -2.23 -1.51 5.57
C SER A 119 -2.49 -0.67 4.34
N TYR A 120 -1.42 -0.21 3.69
CA TYR A 120 -1.45 0.50 2.42
C TYR A 120 -0.16 0.26 1.64
N ASP A 121 -0.20 0.45 0.34
CA ASP A 121 1.01 0.47 -0.47
C ASP A 121 1.49 1.93 -0.61
N LYS A 122 2.80 2.16 -0.45
CA LYS A 122 3.40 3.51 -0.54
C LYS A 122 3.12 4.14 -1.89
N PRO A 123 2.46 5.31 -1.96
CA PRO A 123 2.27 6.06 -3.20
C PRO A 123 3.55 6.26 -4.01
N SER A 124 4.69 6.55 -3.36
CA SER A 124 5.99 6.73 -4.04
C SER A 124 6.48 5.48 -4.78
N VAL A 125 6.03 4.29 -4.38
CA VAL A 125 6.39 3.03 -5.04
C VAL A 125 5.41 2.71 -6.16
N VAL A 126 4.10 2.80 -5.90
CA VAL A 126 3.08 2.42 -6.91
C VAL A 126 2.97 3.43 -8.05
N LEU A 127 3.32 4.70 -7.82
CA LEU A 127 3.34 5.74 -8.85
C LEU A 127 4.70 5.89 -9.54
N LYS A 128 5.75 5.21 -9.07
CA LYS A 128 7.10 5.28 -9.66
C LYS A 128 7.17 4.95 -11.15
N PRO A 129 6.38 3.98 -11.69
CA PRO A 129 6.39 3.63 -13.11
C PRO A 129 6.01 4.78 -14.06
N PHE A 130 5.33 5.84 -13.57
CA PHE A 130 5.00 7.02 -14.38
C PHE A 130 6.20 7.89 -14.73
N ASN A 131 7.33 7.70 -14.04
CA ASN A 131 8.62 8.35 -14.32
C ASN A 131 8.51 9.86 -14.54
N ASN A 132 7.77 10.55 -13.67
CA ASN A 132 7.48 11.97 -13.72
C ASN A 132 7.83 12.64 -12.39
N ALA A 133 8.74 13.60 -12.40
CA ALA A 133 9.25 14.26 -11.19
C ALA A 133 8.15 14.94 -10.36
N SER A 134 7.11 15.51 -10.98
CA SER A 134 6.00 16.13 -10.29
C SER A 134 5.11 15.07 -9.59
N ILE A 135 4.89 13.92 -10.24
CA ILE A 135 4.19 12.78 -9.65
C ILE A 135 5.01 12.21 -8.50
N ASP A 136 6.33 12.03 -8.67
CA ASP A 136 7.23 11.53 -7.63
C ASP A 136 7.21 12.43 -6.37
N GLN A 137 7.22 13.76 -6.56
CA GLN A 137 7.12 14.71 -5.45
C GLN A 137 5.78 14.60 -4.71
N THR A 138 4.68 14.55 -5.45
CA THR A 138 3.33 14.40 -4.88
C THR A 138 3.19 13.06 -4.15
N ALA A 139 3.73 11.99 -4.72
CA ALA A 139 3.72 10.66 -4.13
C ALA A 139 4.50 10.60 -2.81
N GLY A 140 5.66 11.24 -2.73
CA GLY A 140 6.44 11.36 -1.49
C GLY A 140 5.69 12.12 -0.39
N MET A 141 4.97 13.18 -0.73
CA MET A 141 4.10 13.90 0.20
C MET A 141 2.94 13.03 0.70
N LEU A 142 2.36 12.21 -0.19
CA LEU A 142 1.29 11.28 0.15
C LEU A 142 1.77 10.15 1.06
N ASP A 143 3.02 9.65 0.88
CA ASP A 143 3.65 8.69 1.79
C ASP A 143 3.67 9.24 3.22
N GLN A 144 4.20 10.46 3.41
CA GLN A 144 4.27 11.10 4.72
C GLN A 144 2.88 11.30 5.34
N LYS A 145 1.91 11.69 4.52
CA LYS A 145 0.54 11.90 4.99
C LYS A 145 -0.12 10.59 5.45
N LEU A 146 0.02 9.49 4.69
CA LEU A 146 -0.52 8.19 5.09
C LEU A 146 0.19 7.63 6.33
N ASP A 147 1.50 7.78 6.40
CA ASP A 147 2.29 7.35 7.56
C ASP A 147 1.81 8.06 8.83
N MET A 148 1.71 9.38 8.80
CA MET A 148 1.19 10.18 9.92
C MET A 148 -0.23 9.77 10.32
N LEU A 149 -1.14 9.62 9.35
CA LEU A 149 -2.53 9.25 9.59
C LEU A 149 -2.64 7.87 10.24
N THR A 150 -1.94 6.87 9.70
CA THR A 150 -2.04 5.50 10.19
C THR A 150 -1.42 5.33 11.57
N HIS A 151 -0.30 5.98 11.86
CA HIS A 151 0.30 5.97 13.20
C HIS A 151 -0.55 6.70 14.24
N MET A 152 -1.16 7.85 13.88
CA MET A 152 -2.08 8.57 14.75
C MET A 152 -3.30 7.71 15.13
N VAL A 153 -3.83 6.98 14.17
CA VAL A 153 -5.00 6.10 14.38
C VAL A 153 -4.65 4.88 15.22
N ALA A 154 -3.46 4.34 15.02
CA ALA A 154 -3.00 3.08 15.65
C ALA A 154 -2.74 3.20 17.15
N GLN A 155 -2.44 4.39 17.64
CA GLN A 155 -2.24 4.72 19.08
C GLN A 155 -3.57 4.84 19.82
#